data_117ba4237e99413813407657b80827bb
#
_entry.id   117ba4237e99413813407657b80827bb
#
_cell.length_a   1.000
_cell.length_b   1.000
_cell.length_c   1.000
_cell.angle_alpha   90.00
_cell.angle_beta   90.00
_cell.angle_gamma   90.00
#
_symmetry.space_group_name_H-M   'P 1'
#
loop_
_entity.id
_entity.type
_entity.pdbx_description
1 polymer ?
#
loop_
_entity_poly.entity_id
_entity_poly.type
_entity_poly.pdbx_seq_one_letter_code
_entity_poly.pdbx_strand_id
1 'polypeptide(L)'
;MSPLPFRQQAAAPRLPTHYRLQTEPHPSGEAINALLISCGEPTHPEERWSLALSRSLWQLSIVDERDQTLVGFIRATSDLALNANLWNLAACPGDDQNALLNALLYHALARLKKELPGCSISISAPAIALEGLKKQGFILDPGGIRAMGLRLR
;
A
#
# COMPACT_ATOMS: atom_id res chain seq x y z
N MET A 1 -34.58 -2.15 -18.51
CA MET A 1 -33.20 -2.08 -17.96
C MET A 1 -33.27 -2.13 -16.45
N SER A 2 -32.82 -3.23 -15.87
CA SER A 2 -32.66 -3.28 -14.42
C SER A 2 -31.50 -2.36 -14.03
N PRO A 3 -31.66 -1.45 -13.06
CA PRO A 3 -30.54 -0.66 -12.59
C PRO A 3 -29.51 -1.63 -12.01
N LEU A 4 -28.27 -1.51 -12.49
CA LEU A 4 -27.14 -2.21 -11.87
C LEU A 4 -27.15 -1.90 -10.38
N PRO A 5 -27.06 -2.90 -9.51
CA PRO A 5 -27.03 -2.63 -8.10
C PRO A 5 -25.82 -1.73 -7.83
N PHE A 6 -26.08 -0.58 -7.22
CA PHE A 6 -25.01 0.25 -6.65
C PHE A 6 -24.16 -0.67 -5.80
N ARG A 7 -22.91 -0.91 -6.23
CA ARG A 7 -21.94 -1.55 -5.35
C ARG A 7 -21.83 -0.62 -4.14
N GLN A 8 -22.38 -1.04 -3.04
CA GLN A 8 -22.17 -0.36 -1.77
C GLN A 8 -20.66 -0.24 -1.59
N GLN A 9 -20.16 0.99 -1.51
CA GLN A 9 -18.79 1.23 -1.13
C GLN A 9 -18.59 0.52 0.22
N ALA A 10 -17.63 -0.40 0.27
CA ALA A 10 -17.26 -1.02 1.53
C ALA A 10 -16.95 0.09 2.54
N ALA A 11 -17.48 -0.05 3.76
CA ALA A 11 -17.20 0.89 4.83
C ALA A 11 -15.69 0.96 5.08
N ALA A 12 -15.17 2.15 5.43
CA ALA A 12 -13.77 2.32 5.79
C ALA A 12 -13.41 1.36 6.93
N PRO A 13 -12.30 0.60 6.81
CA PRO A 13 -11.88 -0.29 7.87
C PRO A 13 -11.52 0.51 9.13
N ARG A 14 -11.92 -0.01 10.27
CA ARG A 14 -11.59 0.61 11.56
C ARG A 14 -10.20 0.18 12.00
N LEU A 15 -9.36 1.17 12.30
CA LEU A 15 -8.10 0.95 13.02
C LEU A 15 -8.34 1.06 14.53
N PRO A 16 -7.65 0.24 15.34
CA PRO A 16 -7.55 0.51 16.77
C PRO A 16 -7.11 1.95 17.05
N THR A 17 -7.60 2.55 18.15
CA THR A 17 -7.46 3.99 18.43
C THR A 17 -6.02 4.47 18.62
N HIS A 18 -5.07 3.58 18.93
CA HIS A 18 -3.66 3.92 19.08
C HIS A 18 -2.86 3.95 17.78
N TYR A 19 -3.47 3.62 16.65
CA TYR A 19 -2.86 3.72 15.33
C TYR A 19 -3.34 4.97 14.61
N ARG A 20 -2.41 5.65 13.96
CA ARG A 20 -2.70 6.82 13.15
C ARG A 20 -2.21 6.63 11.72
N LEU A 21 -3.12 6.79 10.77
CA LEU A 21 -2.79 6.87 9.35
C LEU A 21 -2.32 8.30 9.04
N GLN A 22 -1.19 8.43 8.35
CA GLN A 22 -0.65 9.73 7.98
C GLN A 22 -0.02 9.71 6.59
N THR A 23 -0.01 10.88 5.96
CA THR A 23 0.62 11.11 4.66
C THR A 23 1.92 11.89 4.79
N GLU A 24 2.06 12.68 5.84
CA GLU A 24 3.21 13.52 6.16
C GLU A 24 3.49 13.47 7.67
N PRO A 25 4.74 13.58 8.11
CA PRO A 25 5.96 13.59 7.29
C PRO A 25 6.28 12.20 6.74
N HIS A 26 7.17 12.13 5.73
CA HIS A 26 7.70 10.85 5.26
C HIS A 26 8.41 10.12 6.39
N PRO A 27 8.22 8.82 6.54
CA PRO A 27 9.05 8.04 7.44
C PRO A 27 10.50 8.03 6.95
N SER A 28 11.45 7.89 7.87
CA SER A 28 12.85 7.73 7.52
C SER A 28 13.10 6.38 6.83
N GLY A 29 14.15 6.29 6.02
CA GLY A 29 14.58 5.01 5.45
C GLY A 29 14.88 3.97 6.52
N GLU A 30 15.42 4.38 7.66
CA GLU A 30 15.66 3.51 8.82
C GLU A 30 14.34 2.90 9.35
N ALA A 31 13.31 3.73 9.53
CA ALA A 31 12.00 3.25 10.00
C ALA A 31 11.35 2.29 9.00
N ILE A 32 11.42 2.60 7.70
CA ILE A 32 10.90 1.70 6.65
C ILE A 32 11.66 0.38 6.66
N ASN A 33 12.98 0.40 6.73
CA ASN A 33 13.80 -0.80 6.80
C ASN A 33 13.48 -1.66 8.03
N ALA A 34 13.27 -1.05 9.19
CA ALA A 34 12.88 -1.77 10.41
C ALA A 34 11.54 -2.50 10.23
N LEU A 35 10.56 -1.85 9.61
CA LEU A 35 9.27 -2.47 9.28
C LEU A 35 9.46 -3.63 8.29
N LEU A 36 10.23 -3.43 7.22
CA LEU A 36 10.48 -4.46 6.21
C LEU A 36 11.20 -5.68 6.81
N ILE A 37 12.18 -5.47 7.68
CA ILE A 37 12.87 -6.56 8.41
C ILE A 37 11.86 -7.38 9.19
N SER A 38 10.94 -6.74 9.91
CA SER A 38 9.91 -7.45 10.67
C SER A 38 8.99 -8.30 9.80
N CYS A 39 8.85 -7.95 8.53
CA CYS A 39 8.05 -8.68 7.54
C CYS A 39 8.85 -9.71 6.73
N GLY A 40 10.17 -9.84 6.98
CA GLY A 40 11.04 -10.72 6.20
C GLY A 40 11.32 -10.21 4.78
N GLU A 41 11.15 -8.92 4.54
CA GLU A 41 11.35 -8.29 3.24
C GLU A 41 12.75 -7.66 3.11
N PRO A 42 13.28 -7.55 1.87
CA PRO A 42 14.57 -6.89 1.64
C PRO A 42 14.55 -5.40 2.03
N THR A 43 15.69 -4.93 2.49
CA THR A 43 15.92 -3.52 2.83
C THR A 43 16.68 -2.79 1.72
N HIS A 44 16.70 -1.46 1.82
CA HIS A 44 17.44 -0.61 0.90
C HIS A 44 18.24 0.45 1.67
N PRO A 45 19.34 0.96 1.10
CA PRO A 45 20.07 2.08 1.69
C PRO A 45 19.17 3.30 1.90
N GLU A 46 19.44 4.08 2.95
CA GLU A 46 18.61 5.21 3.32
C GLU A 46 18.51 6.28 2.22
N GLU A 47 19.62 6.56 1.53
CA GLU A 47 19.64 7.51 0.40
C GLU A 47 18.77 7.04 -0.77
N ARG A 48 18.64 5.75 -0.98
CA ARG A 48 17.71 5.21 -1.98
C ARG A 48 16.26 5.39 -1.56
N TRP A 49 15.94 5.24 -0.28
CA TRP A 49 14.61 5.54 0.22
C TRP A 49 14.26 7.01 0.05
N SER A 50 15.16 7.92 0.42
CA SER A 50 14.95 9.36 0.24
C SER A 50 14.64 9.72 -1.21
N LEU A 51 15.43 9.17 -2.14
CA LEU A 51 15.22 9.40 -3.57
C LEU A 51 13.91 8.79 -4.07
N ALA A 52 13.59 7.55 -3.69
CA ALA A 52 12.35 6.88 -4.09
C ALA A 52 11.12 7.63 -3.58
N LEU A 53 11.13 8.07 -2.33
CA LEU A 53 10.02 8.83 -1.74
C LEU A 53 9.84 10.18 -2.42
N SER A 54 10.92 10.88 -2.75
CA SER A 54 10.85 12.16 -3.47
C SER A 54 10.26 12.03 -4.88
N ARG A 55 10.37 10.87 -5.49
CA ARG A 55 9.86 10.56 -6.84
C ARG A 55 8.53 9.79 -6.81
N SER A 56 8.04 9.41 -5.67
CA SER A 56 6.74 8.77 -5.52
C SER A 56 5.61 9.79 -5.65
N LEU A 57 4.47 9.35 -6.15
CA LEU A 57 3.28 10.19 -6.19
C LEU A 57 2.88 10.59 -4.76
N TRP A 58 2.89 9.63 -3.86
CA TRP A 58 2.66 9.78 -2.42
C TRP A 58 3.03 8.50 -1.67
N GLN A 59 3.04 8.59 -0.37
CA GLN A 59 3.12 7.46 0.54
C GLN A 59 2.00 7.56 1.60
N LEU A 60 1.61 6.42 2.16
CA LEU A 60 0.77 6.32 3.35
C LEU A 60 1.51 5.52 4.41
N SER A 61 1.46 6.00 5.63
CA SER A 61 2.09 5.38 6.79
C SER A 61 1.08 5.19 7.91
N ILE A 62 1.22 4.13 8.68
CA ILE A 62 0.52 3.95 9.94
C ILE A 62 1.55 3.92 11.05
N VAL A 63 1.32 4.73 12.06
CA VAL A 63 2.19 4.87 13.22
C VAL A 63 1.44 4.42 14.47
N ASP A 64 2.10 3.64 15.31
CA ASP A 64 1.63 3.36 16.65
C ASP A 64 1.93 4.56 17.55
N GLU A 65 0.92 5.27 18.00
CA GLU A 65 1.09 6.49 18.78
C GLU A 65 1.64 6.25 20.18
N ARG A 66 1.60 5.01 20.66
CA ARG A 66 2.13 4.65 21.98
C ARG A 66 3.65 4.77 22.06
N ASP A 67 4.35 4.50 20.95
CA ASP A 67 5.82 4.50 20.90
C ASP A 67 6.38 5.16 19.64
N GLN A 68 5.51 5.73 18.77
CA GLN A 68 5.86 6.36 17.50
C GLN A 68 6.51 5.41 16.49
N THR A 69 6.27 4.10 16.61
CA THR A 69 6.80 3.08 15.70
C THR A 69 6.01 3.06 14.40
N LEU A 70 6.70 3.00 13.26
CA LEU A 70 6.09 2.76 11.96
C LEU A 70 5.62 1.30 11.89
N VAL A 71 4.32 1.08 11.75
CA VAL A 71 3.71 -0.26 11.72
C VAL A 71 3.05 -0.60 10.40
N GLY A 72 2.90 0.36 9.50
CA GLY A 72 2.33 0.15 8.18
C GLY A 72 2.88 1.14 7.17
N PHE A 73 3.02 0.69 5.91
CA PHE A 73 3.57 1.52 4.84
C PHE A 73 3.09 1.05 3.47
N ILE A 74 2.86 1.99 2.58
CA ILE A 74 2.64 1.78 1.16
C ILE A 74 3.00 3.06 0.40
N ARG A 75 3.54 2.94 -0.81
CA ARG A 75 3.79 4.09 -1.68
C ARG A 75 3.22 3.85 -3.08
N ALA A 76 2.93 4.93 -3.78
CA ALA A 76 2.41 4.90 -5.14
C ALA A 76 3.34 5.63 -6.10
N THR A 77 3.48 5.07 -7.31
CA THR A 77 4.09 5.73 -8.46
C THR A 77 3.10 5.74 -9.62
N SER A 78 3.22 6.69 -10.53
CA SER A 78 2.31 6.83 -11.67
C SER A 78 2.93 7.67 -12.78
N ASP A 79 2.53 7.39 -14.02
CA ASP A 79 2.75 8.28 -15.15
C ASP A 79 1.70 9.41 -15.24
N LEU A 80 0.72 9.42 -14.32
CA LEU A 80 -0.38 10.38 -14.24
C LEU A 80 -1.37 10.32 -15.41
N ALA A 81 -1.32 9.27 -16.21
CA ALA A 81 -2.13 9.14 -17.41
C ALA A 81 -2.75 7.75 -17.59
N LEU A 82 -1.93 6.72 -17.63
CA LEU A 82 -2.35 5.36 -17.99
C LEU A 82 -2.42 4.43 -16.80
N ASN A 83 -1.47 4.52 -15.88
CA ASN A 83 -1.37 3.58 -14.78
C ASN A 83 -0.82 4.19 -13.49
N ALA A 84 -1.11 3.50 -12.41
CA ALA A 84 -0.48 3.70 -11.12
C ALA A 84 -0.03 2.34 -10.56
N ASN A 85 1.06 2.35 -9.81
CA ASN A 85 1.62 1.16 -9.19
C ASN A 85 1.77 1.37 -7.69
N LEU A 86 1.36 0.38 -6.92
CA LEU A 86 1.54 0.36 -5.48
C LEU A 86 2.74 -0.52 -5.12
N TRP A 87 3.58 -0.02 -4.22
CA TRP A 87 4.86 -0.62 -3.86
C TRP A 87 5.06 -0.69 -2.35
N ASN A 88 5.84 -1.66 -1.94
CA ASN A 88 6.34 -1.79 -0.57
C ASN A 88 5.23 -1.87 0.49
N LEU A 89 4.08 -2.45 0.14
CA LEU A 89 3.03 -2.72 1.10
C LEU A 89 3.56 -3.60 2.23
N ALA A 90 3.57 -3.09 3.44
CA ALA A 90 4.03 -3.79 4.61
C ALA A 90 3.21 -3.40 5.84
N ALA A 91 2.96 -4.36 6.70
CA ALA A 91 2.36 -4.14 8.01
C ALA A 91 3.03 -5.03 9.05
N CYS A 92 3.27 -4.48 10.22
CA CYS A 92 3.92 -5.17 11.32
C CYS A 92 3.21 -6.49 11.63
N PRO A 93 3.92 -7.63 11.69
CA PRO A 93 3.32 -8.90 12.09
C PRO A 93 2.69 -8.83 13.48
N GLY A 94 1.59 -9.54 13.66
CA GLY A 94 0.84 -9.59 14.91
C GLY A 94 -0.66 -9.65 14.67
N ASP A 95 -1.42 -9.52 15.73
CA ASP A 95 -2.88 -9.66 15.70
C ASP A 95 -3.57 -8.58 14.86
N ASP A 96 -2.97 -7.40 14.74
CA ASP A 96 -3.53 -6.26 14.01
C ASP A 96 -3.08 -6.19 12.55
N GLN A 97 -2.22 -7.10 12.09
CA GLN A 97 -1.60 -7.03 10.76
C GLN A 97 -2.64 -6.91 9.63
N ASN A 98 -3.70 -7.73 9.67
CA ASN A 98 -4.75 -7.68 8.65
C ASN A 98 -5.51 -6.35 8.68
N ALA A 99 -5.77 -5.81 9.86
CA ALA A 99 -6.44 -4.51 10.00
C ALA A 99 -5.57 -3.39 9.42
N LEU A 100 -4.26 -3.42 9.66
CA LEU A 100 -3.31 -2.46 9.12
C LEU A 100 -3.23 -2.55 7.59
N LEU A 101 -3.10 -3.75 7.03
CA LEU A 101 -3.09 -3.97 5.58
C LEU A 101 -4.37 -3.49 4.91
N ASN A 102 -5.52 -3.82 5.47
CA ASN A 102 -6.81 -3.43 4.93
C ASN A 102 -7.01 -1.90 4.96
N ALA A 103 -6.56 -1.24 6.01
CA ALA A 103 -6.61 0.23 6.09
C ALA A 103 -5.72 0.89 5.03
N LEU A 104 -4.49 0.42 4.87
CA LEU A 104 -3.56 0.92 3.85
C LEU A 104 -4.15 0.77 2.45
N LEU A 105 -4.65 -0.41 2.10
CA LEU A 105 -5.23 -0.69 0.79
C LEU A 105 -6.49 0.15 0.54
N TYR A 106 -7.38 0.23 1.52
CA TYR A 106 -8.60 1.03 1.39
C TYR A 106 -8.29 2.50 1.08
N HIS A 107 -7.43 3.12 1.90
CA HIS A 107 -7.10 4.53 1.74
C HIS A 107 -6.26 4.80 0.49
N ALA A 108 -5.34 3.90 0.14
CA ALA A 108 -4.57 4.00 -1.10
C ALA A 108 -5.48 3.97 -2.34
N LEU A 109 -6.41 3.03 -2.40
CA LEU A 109 -7.35 2.91 -3.53
C LEU A 109 -8.34 4.08 -3.58
N ALA A 110 -8.87 4.52 -2.45
CA ALA A 110 -9.76 5.68 -2.39
C ALA A 110 -9.08 6.93 -2.94
N ARG A 111 -7.82 7.14 -2.58
CA ARG A 111 -7.02 8.25 -3.07
C ARG A 111 -6.73 8.15 -4.58
N LEU A 112 -6.33 7.00 -5.07
CA LEU A 112 -6.08 6.78 -6.50
C LEU A 112 -7.35 6.96 -7.34
N LYS A 113 -8.48 6.46 -6.89
CA LYS A 113 -9.77 6.65 -7.58
C LYS A 113 -10.15 8.13 -7.71
N LYS A 114 -9.83 8.92 -6.70
CA LYS A 114 -10.10 10.36 -6.69
C LYS A 114 -9.12 11.14 -7.57
N GLU A 115 -7.82 10.83 -7.47
CA GLU A 115 -6.76 11.59 -8.14
C GLU A 115 -6.52 11.15 -9.59
N LEU A 116 -6.69 9.86 -9.88
CA LEU A 116 -6.35 9.25 -11.17
C LEU A 116 -7.51 8.39 -11.73
N PRO A 117 -8.70 8.96 -11.90
CA PRO A 117 -9.82 8.17 -12.43
C PRO A 117 -9.48 7.63 -13.83
N GLY A 118 -9.81 6.36 -14.07
CA GLY A 118 -9.56 5.70 -15.36
C GLY A 118 -8.19 5.06 -15.52
N CYS A 119 -7.26 5.27 -14.59
CA CYS A 119 -5.97 4.59 -14.63
C CYS A 119 -6.12 3.10 -14.25
N SER A 120 -5.27 2.26 -14.86
CA SER A 120 -5.04 0.90 -14.37
C SER A 120 -4.17 0.94 -13.13
N ILE A 121 -4.50 0.12 -12.13
CA ILE A 121 -3.72 0.02 -10.89
C ILE A 121 -3.12 -1.38 -10.83
N SER A 122 -1.81 -1.46 -10.61
CA SER A 122 -1.11 -2.71 -10.32
C SER A 122 -0.41 -2.65 -8.97
N ILE A 123 -0.19 -3.80 -8.38
CA ILE A 123 0.49 -3.93 -7.10
C ILE A 123 1.40 -5.15 -7.09
N SER A 124 2.60 -4.97 -6.55
CA SER A 124 3.45 -6.07 -6.09
C SER A 124 3.29 -6.17 -4.57
N ALA A 125 2.69 -7.24 -4.10
CA ALA A 125 2.29 -7.37 -2.70
C ALA A 125 2.78 -8.68 -2.08
N PRO A 126 3.00 -8.70 -0.76
CA PRO A 126 3.30 -9.93 -0.05
C PRO A 126 2.09 -10.87 -0.06
N ALA A 127 2.35 -12.18 0.03
CA ALA A 127 1.31 -13.22 -0.03
C ALA A 127 0.18 -12.99 1.01
N ILE A 128 0.51 -12.49 2.18
CA ILE A 128 -0.46 -12.22 3.24
C ILE A 128 -1.53 -11.17 2.85
N ALA A 129 -1.23 -10.28 1.90
CA ALA A 129 -2.15 -9.25 1.43
C ALA A 129 -3.12 -9.74 0.34
N LEU A 130 -2.91 -10.94 -0.20
CA LEU A 130 -3.64 -11.43 -1.37
C LEU A 130 -5.16 -11.45 -1.17
N GLU A 131 -5.64 -11.96 -0.06
CA GLU A 131 -7.08 -12.01 0.24
C GLU A 131 -7.69 -10.61 0.38
N GLY A 132 -7.01 -9.71 1.05
CA GLY A 132 -7.44 -8.32 1.18
C GLY A 132 -7.51 -7.62 -0.19
N LEU A 133 -6.55 -7.88 -1.06
CA LEU A 133 -6.52 -7.34 -2.42
C LEU A 133 -7.67 -7.86 -3.26
N LYS A 134 -7.96 -9.15 -3.22
CA LYS A 134 -9.11 -9.75 -3.92
C LYS A 134 -10.42 -9.13 -3.46
N LYS A 135 -10.59 -8.89 -2.16
CA LYS A 135 -11.76 -8.20 -1.60
C LYS A 135 -11.92 -6.78 -2.11
N GLN A 136 -10.81 -6.10 -2.42
CA GLN A 136 -10.81 -4.76 -3.02
C GLN A 136 -11.05 -4.77 -4.55
N GLY A 137 -11.16 -5.94 -5.16
CA GLY A 137 -11.42 -6.08 -6.58
C GLY A 137 -10.19 -6.33 -7.45
N PHE A 138 -9.02 -6.54 -6.87
CA PHE A 138 -7.84 -6.96 -7.62
C PHE A 138 -8.01 -8.37 -8.16
N ILE A 139 -7.52 -8.58 -9.37
CA ILE A 139 -7.53 -9.87 -10.06
C ILE A 139 -6.09 -10.31 -10.24
N LEU A 140 -5.80 -11.55 -9.90
CA LEU A 140 -4.49 -12.16 -10.13
C LEU A 140 -4.28 -12.38 -11.62
N ASP A 141 -3.13 -11.99 -12.14
CA ASP A 141 -2.75 -12.15 -13.54
C ASP A 141 -3.86 -11.70 -14.54
N PRO A 142 -4.33 -10.43 -14.49
CA PRO A 142 -5.43 -9.97 -15.31
C PRO A 142 -5.14 -10.14 -16.82
N GLY A 143 -6.06 -10.77 -17.56
CA GLY A 143 -5.86 -11.01 -18.98
C GLY A 143 -4.71 -11.97 -19.32
N GLY A 144 -4.26 -12.79 -18.36
CA GLY A 144 -3.12 -13.70 -18.53
C GLY A 144 -1.75 -13.04 -18.49
N ILE A 145 -1.68 -11.76 -18.16
CA ILE A 145 -0.41 -11.04 -17.94
C ILE A 145 0.20 -11.52 -16.62
N ARG A 146 1.49 -11.91 -16.70
CA ARG A 146 2.23 -12.36 -15.53
C ARG A 146 3.32 -11.36 -15.17
N ALA A 147 3.45 -11.09 -13.87
CA ALA A 147 4.56 -10.32 -13.37
C ALA A 147 5.85 -11.13 -13.44
N MET A 148 6.91 -10.51 -13.93
CA MET A 148 8.26 -11.08 -13.99
C MET A 148 9.23 -10.07 -13.39
N GLY A 149 10.24 -10.55 -12.68
CA GLY A 149 11.20 -9.68 -12.01
C GLY A 149 12.64 -10.01 -12.42
N LEU A 150 13.45 -8.97 -12.58
CA LEU A 150 14.90 -9.05 -12.74
C LEU A 150 15.55 -7.96 -11.89
N ARG A 151 16.48 -8.34 -11.03
CA ARG A 151 17.28 -7.38 -10.28
C ARG A 151 18.57 -7.06 -11.04
N LEU A 152 18.76 -5.81 -11.36
CA LEU A 152 20.00 -5.33 -11.96
C LEU A 152 21.13 -5.27 -10.90
N ARG A 153 22.30 -5.73 -11.23
CA ARG A 153 23.50 -5.69 -10.40
C ARG A 153 24.29 -4.43 -10.66
#